data_93d5ab104cefe3d4abc46b0702658a3d
#
_entry.id   93d5ab104cefe3d4abc46b0702658a3d
#
_cell.length_a   1.000
_cell.length_b   1.000
_cell.length_c   1.000
_cell.angle_alpha   90.00
_cell.angle_beta   90.00
_cell.angle_gamma   90.00
#
_symmetry.space_group_name_H-M   'P 1'
#
loop_
_entity.id
_entity.type
_entity.pdbx_description
1 polymer ?
#
loop_
_entity_poly.entity_id
_entity_poly.type
_entity_poly.pdbx_seq_one_letter_code
_entity_poly.pdbx_strand_id
1 'polypeptide(L)'
;MHVNITKSETGNNNGSSSQLVAYLEKENRIAEAQKNHLMEPQYWFNHGSDTIQPYEVRQGIDNNIAKLSKDDAKFFLINISPSSKEILYLKERFGEEKTKKYLKEYTNAVMDTYAKNFKRNGVNGNQDLVYFGKLEHNRYYTYKDLEVRKGLAKKGDIKPGEQMHVQIIVSRKDATNRIKLSPLNNSKGTNAAHSQKVGQFDRVAFKQATESLFDTMFGYEREIKESFQYANTLKHGSYEERQGVKEQLKVEESLSVEKQHNHGKGLLDVLLGVTDGGYIAPTLDDSKKRRKKKKGRGYDGGLSL
;
A
#
# COMPACT_ATOMS: atom_id res chain seq x y z
N MET A 1 -2.69 1.70 -2.30
CA MET A 1 -1.40 2.03 -1.62
C MET A 1 -1.36 1.44 -0.23
N HIS A 2 -0.29 0.76 0.15
CA HIS A 2 -0.13 0.20 1.50
C HIS A 2 1.12 0.77 2.16
N VAL A 3 0.94 1.40 3.33
CA VAL A 3 2.06 1.88 4.15
C VAL A 3 2.02 1.20 5.51
N ASN A 4 3.15 0.66 5.93
CA ASN A 4 3.28 -0.02 7.21
C ASN A 4 4.53 0.42 7.96
N ILE A 5 4.41 0.53 9.29
CA ILE A 5 5.51 0.85 10.18
C ILE A 5 5.79 -0.36 11.05
N THR A 6 7.03 -0.84 11.02
CA THR A 6 7.49 -1.98 11.80
C THR A 6 8.72 -1.62 12.63
N LYS A 7 9.11 -2.51 13.53
CA LYS A 7 10.35 -2.33 14.28
C LYS A 7 11.57 -2.55 13.39
N SER A 8 11.62 -3.68 12.71
CA SER A 8 12.69 -4.09 11.80
C SER A 8 12.28 -5.38 11.08
N GLU A 9 12.88 -5.66 9.93
CA GLU A 9 12.76 -6.96 9.23
C GLU A 9 13.79 -7.99 9.73
N THR A 10 14.88 -7.52 10.35
CA THR A 10 16.02 -8.36 10.79
C THR A 10 16.06 -8.59 12.29
N GLY A 11 14.94 -8.41 13.00
CA GLY A 11 14.77 -8.68 14.42
C GLY A 11 14.69 -7.41 15.26
N ASN A 12 15.74 -7.07 16.00
CA ASN A 12 15.74 -6.04 17.02
C ASN A 12 16.13 -4.66 16.46
N ASN A 13 15.49 -3.60 16.91
CA ASN A 13 15.78 -2.21 16.52
C ASN A 13 16.37 -1.36 17.66
N ASN A 14 16.86 -1.99 18.73
CA ASN A 14 17.55 -1.31 19.83
C ASN A 14 19.10 -1.39 19.74
N GLY A 15 19.61 -2.15 18.77
CA GLY A 15 21.03 -2.23 18.43
C GLY A 15 21.43 -1.36 17.24
N SER A 16 22.51 -1.73 16.56
CA SER A 16 22.97 -1.09 15.31
C SER A 16 22.02 -1.37 14.14
N SER A 17 21.90 -0.43 13.23
CA SER A 17 21.15 -0.55 11.99
C SER A 17 21.84 -1.45 10.93
N SER A 18 23.06 -1.90 11.18
CA SER A 18 23.90 -2.59 10.19
C SER A 18 23.25 -3.83 9.57
N GLN A 19 22.54 -4.66 10.36
CA GLN A 19 21.87 -5.85 9.84
C GLN A 19 20.72 -5.49 8.90
N LEU A 20 19.94 -4.45 9.25
CA LEU A 20 18.84 -4.00 8.42
C LEU A 20 19.35 -3.36 7.12
N VAL A 21 20.39 -2.52 7.20
CA VAL A 21 21.02 -1.94 6.01
C VAL A 21 21.57 -3.04 5.10
N ALA A 22 22.28 -4.03 5.65
CA ALA A 22 22.78 -5.16 4.89
C ALA A 22 21.64 -6.01 4.26
N TYR A 23 20.51 -6.14 4.94
CA TYR A 23 19.33 -6.82 4.38
C TYR A 23 18.75 -6.05 3.20
N LEU A 24 18.63 -4.73 3.29
CA LEU A 24 18.09 -3.88 2.23
C LEU A 24 19.04 -3.69 1.03
N GLU A 25 20.31 -4.09 1.15
CA GLU A 25 21.26 -4.18 0.02
C GLU A 25 21.17 -5.51 -0.76
N LYS A 26 20.18 -6.35 -0.46
CA LYS A 26 20.06 -7.69 -1.06
C LYS A 26 19.97 -7.68 -2.59
N GLU A 27 19.21 -6.75 -3.19
CA GLU A 27 19.08 -6.66 -4.65
C GLU A 27 20.39 -6.26 -5.32
N ASN A 28 21.08 -5.26 -4.80
CA ASN A 28 22.40 -4.86 -5.31
C ASN A 28 23.40 -6.03 -5.23
N ARG A 29 23.44 -6.75 -4.10
CA ARG A 29 24.32 -7.90 -3.93
C ARG A 29 23.97 -9.07 -4.86
N ILE A 30 22.70 -9.31 -5.12
CA ILE A 30 22.25 -10.34 -6.09
C ILE A 30 22.71 -9.93 -7.49
N ALA A 31 22.51 -8.67 -7.89
CA ALA A 31 22.93 -8.15 -9.20
C ALA A 31 24.46 -8.26 -9.39
N GLU A 32 25.23 -7.88 -8.37
CA GLU A 32 26.70 -8.03 -8.37
C GLU A 32 27.13 -9.50 -8.50
N ALA A 33 26.52 -10.40 -7.70
CA ALA A 33 26.85 -11.83 -7.72
C ALA A 33 26.52 -12.50 -9.07
N GLN A 34 25.46 -12.05 -9.73
CA GLN A 34 25.05 -12.55 -11.04
C GLN A 34 25.82 -11.88 -12.22
N LYS A 35 26.72 -10.93 -11.94
CA LYS A 35 27.37 -10.08 -12.92
C LYS A 35 26.37 -9.46 -13.92
N ASN A 36 25.21 -9.13 -13.44
CA ASN A 36 24.14 -8.55 -14.25
C ASN A 36 24.38 -7.04 -14.41
N HIS A 37 25.21 -6.70 -15.40
CA HIS A 37 25.56 -5.32 -15.74
C HIS A 37 24.37 -4.50 -16.29
N LEU A 38 23.21 -5.13 -16.53
CA LEU A 38 22.01 -4.47 -17.00
C LEU A 38 21.18 -3.88 -15.83
N MET A 39 21.43 -4.31 -14.60
CA MET A 39 20.78 -3.74 -13.42
C MET A 39 21.65 -2.63 -12.83
N GLU A 40 21.19 -1.41 -12.95
CA GLU A 40 21.83 -0.29 -12.28
C GLU A 40 21.71 -0.45 -10.76
N PRO A 41 22.80 -0.25 -9.99
CA PRO A 41 22.74 -0.32 -8.54
C PRO A 41 21.81 0.78 -7.99
N GLN A 42 20.87 0.40 -7.13
CA GLN A 42 20.02 1.35 -6.47
C GLN A 42 20.75 1.93 -5.26
N TYR A 43 20.89 3.25 -5.22
CA TYR A 43 21.45 3.97 -4.07
C TYR A 43 20.38 4.29 -3.07
N TRP A 44 20.77 4.54 -1.83
CA TRP A 44 19.89 5.11 -0.83
C TRP A 44 19.64 6.59 -1.13
N PHE A 45 18.51 7.09 -0.66
CA PHE A 45 18.10 8.45 -0.89
C PHE A 45 17.40 9.04 0.33
N ASN A 46 17.34 10.36 0.40
CA ASN A 46 16.51 11.15 1.31
C ASN A 46 16.14 12.46 0.63
N HIS A 47 15.64 13.44 1.40
CA HIS A 47 15.30 14.75 0.86
C HIS A 47 16.48 15.55 0.31
N GLY A 48 17.71 15.24 0.70
CA GLY A 48 18.92 16.00 0.32
C GLY A 48 19.79 15.32 -0.74
N SER A 49 19.67 14.00 -0.95
CA SER A 49 20.51 13.26 -1.90
C SER A 49 19.86 11.98 -2.38
N ASP A 50 20.16 11.60 -3.63
CA ASP A 50 19.70 10.35 -4.27
C ASP A 50 20.80 9.28 -4.41
N THR A 51 22.02 9.55 -3.91
CA THR A 51 23.21 8.71 -4.13
C THR A 51 23.94 8.36 -2.84
N ILE A 52 23.17 8.15 -1.76
CA ILE A 52 23.72 7.86 -0.43
C ILE A 52 24.24 6.44 -0.36
N GLN A 53 25.42 6.26 0.25
CA GLN A 53 26.03 4.94 0.39
C GLN A 53 25.57 4.21 1.66
N PRO A 54 25.58 2.86 1.68
CA PRO A 54 25.14 2.10 2.85
C PRO A 54 25.85 2.44 4.17
N TYR A 55 27.14 2.85 4.10
CA TYR A 55 27.88 3.21 5.30
C TYR A 55 27.40 4.55 5.88
N GLU A 56 26.97 5.51 5.03
CA GLU A 56 26.42 6.80 5.45
C GLU A 56 25.07 6.61 6.16
N VAL A 57 24.22 5.69 5.64
CA VAL A 57 22.97 5.29 6.29
C VAL A 57 23.24 4.80 7.71
N ARG A 58 24.19 3.88 7.87
CA ARG A 58 24.58 3.35 9.18
C ARG A 58 25.06 4.43 10.12
N GLN A 59 25.96 5.30 9.66
CA GLN A 59 26.48 6.40 10.45
C GLN A 59 25.36 7.38 10.87
N GLY A 60 24.49 7.75 9.93
CA GLY A 60 23.38 8.65 10.21
C GLY A 60 22.41 8.12 11.27
N ILE A 61 22.05 6.85 11.18
CA ILE A 61 21.12 6.23 12.12
C ILE A 61 21.79 5.90 13.45
N ASP A 62 22.94 5.23 13.44
CA ASP A 62 23.60 4.72 14.66
C ASP A 62 24.18 5.85 15.55
N ASN A 63 24.51 7.00 14.98
CA ASN A 63 24.99 8.17 15.72
C ASN A 63 23.84 9.08 16.22
N ASN A 64 22.62 8.93 15.69
CA ASN A 64 21.48 9.76 16.08
C ASN A 64 20.69 9.17 17.26
N ILE A 65 21.35 8.92 18.38
CA ILE A 65 20.84 8.16 19.52
C ILE A 65 20.97 8.87 20.88
N ALA A 66 21.20 10.18 20.88
CA ALA A 66 21.42 10.93 22.14
C ALA A 66 20.29 10.70 23.15
N LYS A 67 20.67 10.37 24.38
CA LYS A 67 19.75 10.11 25.50
C LYS A 67 18.73 8.97 25.26
N LEU A 68 19.02 8.05 24.33
CA LEU A 68 18.31 6.79 24.24
C LEU A 68 18.97 5.75 25.17
N SER A 69 18.14 4.99 25.88
CA SER A 69 18.63 3.86 26.70
C SER A 69 19.03 2.67 25.81
N LYS A 70 19.69 1.68 26.38
CA LYS A 70 20.09 0.46 25.69
C LYS A 70 18.89 -0.30 25.13
N ASP A 71 17.77 -0.27 25.85
CA ASP A 71 16.55 -1.00 25.48
C ASP A 71 15.60 -0.16 24.59
N ASP A 72 15.89 1.11 24.41
CA ASP A 72 15.11 1.97 23.52
C ASP A 72 15.31 1.56 22.06
N ALA A 73 14.22 1.53 21.29
CA ALA A 73 14.33 1.48 19.83
C ALA A 73 15.18 2.64 19.32
N LYS A 74 16.10 2.38 18.40
CA LYS A 74 16.96 3.40 17.76
C LYS A 74 16.39 3.91 16.46
N PHE A 75 15.70 3.03 15.75
CA PHE A 75 15.11 3.29 14.43
C PHE A 75 13.82 2.52 14.24
N PHE A 76 13.09 2.85 13.19
CA PHE A 76 11.92 2.13 12.71
C PHE A 76 12.05 1.89 11.20
N LEU A 77 11.34 0.88 10.70
CA LEU A 77 11.23 0.60 9.29
C LEU A 77 9.84 0.99 8.80
N ILE A 78 9.78 1.79 7.75
CA ILE A 78 8.54 2.15 7.05
C ILE A 78 8.59 1.50 5.68
N ASN A 79 7.56 0.72 5.35
CA ASN A 79 7.42 0.09 4.05
C ASN A 79 6.32 0.82 3.27
N ILE A 80 6.66 1.38 2.13
CA ILE A 80 5.74 1.97 1.15
C ILE A 80 5.60 0.96 0.02
N SER A 81 4.41 0.42 -0.13
CA SER A 81 4.12 -0.67 -1.06
C SER A 81 2.93 -0.31 -1.94
N PRO A 82 3.17 0.31 -3.10
CA PRO A 82 2.12 0.46 -4.09
C PRO A 82 1.60 -0.90 -4.55
N SER A 83 0.34 -0.98 -4.94
CA SER A 83 -0.23 -2.16 -5.58
C SER A 83 0.32 -2.33 -7.00
N SER A 84 0.20 -3.52 -7.56
CA SER A 84 0.59 -3.75 -8.96
C SER A 84 -0.14 -2.84 -9.93
N LYS A 85 -1.43 -2.54 -9.69
CA LYS A 85 -2.20 -1.58 -10.50
C LYS A 85 -1.63 -0.16 -10.43
N GLU A 86 -1.27 0.30 -9.23
CA GLU A 86 -0.68 1.62 -9.03
C GLU A 86 0.69 1.75 -9.72
N ILE A 87 1.53 0.71 -9.67
CA ILE A 87 2.81 0.70 -10.37
C ILE A 87 2.61 0.67 -11.90
N LEU A 88 1.71 -0.17 -12.41
CA LEU A 88 1.39 -0.20 -13.83
C LEU A 88 0.90 1.15 -14.32
N TYR A 89 -0.01 1.78 -13.60
CA TYR A 89 -0.50 3.13 -13.93
C TYR A 89 0.64 4.16 -14.02
N LEU A 90 1.58 4.14 -13.06
CA LEU A 90 2.74 5.05 -13.10
C LEU A 90 3.64 4.76 -14.31
N LYS A 91 3.90 3.48 -14.60
CA LYS A 91 4.74 3.07 -15.72
C LYS A 91 4.11 3.43 -17.08
N GLU A 92 2.82 3.20 -17.23
CA GLU A 92 2.07 3.56 -18.44
C GLU A 92 2.04 5.07 -18.68
N ARG A 93 1.87 5.86 -17.61
CA ARG A 93 1.75 7.31 -17.70
C ARG A 93 3.09 8.02 -17.85
N PHE A 94 4.13 7.54 -17.19
CA PHE A 94 5.40 8.26 -17.07
C PHE A 94 6.61 7.49 -17.59
N GLY A 95 6.49 6.20 -17.84
CA GLY A 95 7.60 5.30 -18.18
C GLY A 95 8.37 4.83 -16.94
N GLU A 96 9.20 3.82 -17.11
CA GLU A 96 9.86 3.11 -16.01
C GLU A 96 10.81 4.01 -15.21
N GLU A 97 11.71 4.73 -15.89
CA GLU A 97 12.72 5.56 -15.22
C GLU A 97 12.10 6.72 -14.43
N LYS A 98 11.08 7.38 -14.99
CA LYS A 98 10.38 8.43 -14.27
C LYS A 98 9.57 7.88 -13.10
N THR A 99 9.04 6.66 -13.21
CA THR A 99 8.34 6.01 -12.10
C THR A 99 9.27 5.81 -10.90
N LYS A 100 10.51 5.39 -11.12
CA LYS A 100 11.53 5.30 -10.04
C LYS A 100 11.75 6.65 -9.35
N LYS A 101 11.95 7.69 -10.14
CA LYS A 101 12.14 9.06 -9.64
C LYS A 101 10.92 9.55 -8.85
N TYR A 102 9.74 9.40 -9.40
CA TYR A 102 8.49 9.83 -8.77
C TYR A 102 8.18 9.06 -7.48
N LEU A 103 8.53 7.78 -7.39
CA LEU A 103 8.40 7.03 -6.14
C LEU A 103 9.35 7.53 -5.06
N LYS A 104 10.56 8.00 -5.41
CA LYS A 104 11.47 8.64 -4.45
C LYS A 104 10.90 10.00 -3.98
N GLU A 105 10.41 10.83 -4.90
CA GLU A 105 9.76 12.11 -4.59
C GLU A 105 8.52 11.91 -3.71
N TYR A 106 7.67 10.95 -4.05
CA TYR A 106 6.53 10.56 -3.25
C TYR A 106 6.95 10.10 -1.85
N THR A 107 8.01 9.32 -1.75
CA THR A 107 8.56 8.88 -0.47
C THR A 107 8.97 10.06 0.40
N ASN A 108 9.63 11.07 -0.15
CA ASN A 108 10.01 12.28 0.57
C ASN A 108 8.76 13.05 1.07
N ALA A 109 7.70 13.12 0.26
CA ALA A 109 6.43 13.73 0.67
C ALA A 109 5.68 12.89 1.73
N VAL A 110 5.78 11.56 1.69
CA VAL A 110 5.30 10.69 2.78
C VAL A 110 6.05 10.96 4.07
N MET A 111 7.35 11.25 4.02
CA MET A 111 8.12 11.58 5.21
C MET A 111 7.77 12.96 5.77
N ASP A 112 7.34 13.92 4.95
CA ASP A 112 6.71 15.17 5.44
C ASP A 112 5.42 14.87 6.22
N THR A 113 4.57 14.01 5.67
CA THR A 113 3.33 13.57 6.33
C THR A 113 3.63 12.83 7.64
N TYR A 114 4.68 12.01 7.66
CA TYR A 114 5.15 11.30 8.85
C TYR A 114 5.58 12.28 9.94
N ALA A 115 6.39 13.30 9.61
CA ALA A 115 6.83 14.33 10.55
C ALA A 115 5.64 15.09 11.15
N LYS A 116 4.76 15.60 10.30
CA LYS A 116 3.58 16.39 10.70
C LYS A 116 2.61 15.59 11.57
N ASN A 117 2.52 14.29 11.37
CA ASN A 117 1.61 13.42 12.12
C ASN A 117 1.96 13.34 13.62
N PHE A 118 3.21 13.58 14.02
CA PHE A 118 3.57 13.65 15.43
C PHE A 118 2.97 14.87 16.15
N LYS A 119 2.51 15.89 15.42
CA LYS A 119 1.95 17.13 15.98
C LYS A 119 2.85 17.72 17.06
N ARG A 120 4.15 17.76 16.80
CA ARG A 120 5.18 18.15 17.76
C ARG A 120 5.97 19.35 17.29
N ASN A 121 6.12 20.37 18.16
CA ASN A 121 6.94 21.54 17.88
C ASN A 121 8.39 21.11 17.57
N GLY A 122 8.97 21.66 16.51
CA GLY A 122 10.31 21.33 16.03
C GLY A 122 10.39 20.10 15.14
N VAL A 123 9.24 19.51 14.74
CA VAL A 123 9.15 18.42 13.76
C VAL A 123 8.02 18.73 12.79
N ASN A 124 8.34 19.48 11.73
CA ASN A 124 7.36 20.05 10.81
C ASN A 124 7.44 19.47 9.39
N GLY A 125 8.57 18.84 9.05
CA GLY A 125 8.78 18.28 7.72
C GLY A 125 9.86 17.21 7.71
N ASN A 126 10.13 16.68 6.54
CA ASN A 126 11.09 15.59 6.35
C ASN A 126 12.54 16.03 6.66
N GLN A 127 12.87 17.32 6.53
CA GLN A 127 14.17 17.90 6.89
C GLN A 127 14.45 17.82 8.40
N ASP A 128 13.41 17.68 9.23
CA ASP A 128 13.55 17.53 10.69
C ASP A 128 13.77 16.07 11.12
N LEU A 129 13.87 15.15 10.14
CA LEU A 129 14.05 13.73 10.36
C LEU A 129 15.42 13.25 9.84
N VAL A 130 15.95 12.22 10.48
CA VAL A 130 17.04 11.42 9.90
C VAL A 130 16.42 10.15 9.34
N TYR A 131 16.34 10.06 8.02
CA TYR A 131 15.77 8.91 7.33
C TYR A 131 16.49 8.62 6.03
N PHE A 132 16.41 7.38 5.58
CA PHE A 132 17.01 6.91 4.34
C PHE A 132 16.07 5.92 3.68
N GLY A 133 15.68 6.19 2.45
CA GLY A 133 14.85 5.33 1.61
C GLY A 133 15.69 4.45 0.69
N LYS A 134 15.23 3.23 0.47
CA LYS A 134 15.79 2.29 -0.51
C LYS A 134 14.66 1.83 -1.43
N LEU A 135 14.81 2.07 -2.72
CA LEU A 135 13.91 1.53 -3.73
C LEU A 135 14.30 0.08 -4.02
N GLU A 136 13.34 -0.82 -3.98
CA GLU A 136 13.47 -2.22 -4.37
C GLU A 136 12.50 -2.54 -5.51
N HIS A 137 12.95 -3.30 -6.49
CA HIS A 137 12.16 -3.67 -7.67
C HIS A 137 11.35 -4.94 -7.46
N ASN A 138 11.92 -5.88 -6.68
CA ASN A 138 11.40 -7.23 -6.56
C ASN A 138 11.04 -7.57 -5.11
N ARG A 139 10.13 -8.50 -4.96
CA ARG A 139 9.91 -9.22 -3.71
C ARG A 139 10.27 -10.68 -3.93
N TYR A 140 10.82 -11.28 -2.90
CA TYR A 140 11.29 -12.65 -2.96
C TYR A 140 10.44 -13.55 -2.08
N TYR A 141 10.20 -14.77 -2.54
CA TYR A 141 9.52 -15.77 -1.74
C TYR A 141 10.33 -16.14 -0.50
N THR A 142 9.65 -16.25 0.61
CA THR A 142 10.19 -16.66 1.90
C THR A 142 9.63 -18.02 2.30
N TYR A 143 10.23 -18.68 3.27
CA TYR A 143 9.69 -19.94 3.82
C TYR A 143 8.29 -19.81 4.45
N LYS A 144 7.82 -18.59 4.71
CA LYS A 144 6.48 -18.31 5.25
C LYS A 144 5.40 -18.26 4.17
N ASP A 145 5.79 -18.04 2.93
CA ASP A 145 4.86 -17.93 1.82
C ASP A 145 4.21 -19.29 1.51
N LEU A 146 2.93 -19.27 1.21
CA LEU A 146 2.12 -20.46 0.99
C LEU A 146 2.62 -21.28 -0.20
N GLU A 147 3.07 -20.60 -1.25
CA GLU A 147 3.61 -21.17 -2.48
C GLU A 147 4.86 -22.01 -2.20
N VAL A 148 5.76 -21.50 -1.34
CA VAL A 148 6.96 -22.24 -0.92
C VAL A 148 6.57 -23.43 -0.06
N ARG A 149 5.62 -23.27 0.85
CA ARG A 149 5.13 -24.38 1.69
C ARG A 149 4.42 -25.48 0.90
N LYS A 150 3.79 -25.13 -0.24
CA LYS A 150 3.16 -26.07 -1.17
C LYS A 150 4.12 -26.62 -2.22
N GLY A 151 5.38 -26.19 -2.24
CA GLY A 151 6.35 -26.63 -3.25
C GLY A 151 6.15 -26.03 -4.65
N LEU A 152 5.32 -24.97 -4.78
CA LEU A 152 5.05 -24.27 -6.06
C LEU A 152 6.09 -23.23 -6.39
N ALA A 153 6.86 -22.76 -5.41
CA ALA A 153 7.97 -21.84 -5.56
C ALA A 153 9.08 -22.20 -4.58
N LYS A 154 10.29 -21.73 -4.83
CA LYS A 154 11.45 -21.89 -3.93
C LYS A 154 11.68 -20.60 -3.14
N LYS A 155 12.20 -20.74 -1.92
CA LYS A 155 12.71 -19.58 -1.16
C LYS A 155 13.77 -18.86 -1.98
N GLY A 156 13.60 -17.54 -2.15
CA GLY A 156 14.51 -16.70 -2.93
C GLY A 156 14.10 -16.48 -4.39
N ASP A 157 13.09 -17.20 -4.89
CA ASP A 157 12.51 -16.89 -6.20
C ASP A 157 11.83 -15.52 -6.17
N ILE A 158 11.83 -14.83 -7.32
CA ILE A 158 11.16 -13.53 -7.47
C ILE A 158 9.64 -13.77 -7.53
N LYS A 159 8.87 -12.98 -6.78
CA LYS A 159 7.40 -13.00 -6.87
C LYS A 159 6.95 -12.40 -8.20
N PRO A 160 5.88 -12.94 -8.83
CA PRO A 160 5.40 -12.44 -10.10
C PRO A 160 4.72 -11.07 -9.98
N GLY A 161 4.64 -10.36 -11.09
CA GLY A 161 3.97 -9.07 -11.24
C GLY A 161 4.82 -7.88 -10.81
N GLU A 162 4.22 -6.69 -10.85
CA GLU A 162 4.89 -5.45 -10.45
C GLU A 162 5.03 -5.39 -8.94
N GLN A 163 6.28 -5.34 -8.46
CA GLN A 163 6.63 -5.49 -7.05
C GLN A 163 7.42 -4.29 -6.48
N MET A 164 7.59 -3.24 -7.30
CA MET A 164 8.37 -2.06 -6.90
C MET A 164 7.84 -1.46 -5.59
N HIS A 165 8.72 -1.19 -4.65
CA HIS A 165 8.36 -0.66 -3.33
C HIS A 165 9.55 0.08 -2.72
N VAL A 166 9.28 0.88 -1.68
CA VAL A 166 10.32 1.62 -0.97
C VAL A 166 10.34 1.20 0.49
N GLN A 167 11.53 0.92 0.99
CA GLN A 167 11.77 0.66 2.41
C GLN A 167 12.59 1.81 2.99
N ILE A 168 12.14 2.36 4.13
CA ILE A 168 12.72 3.55 4.75
C ILE A 168 13.17 3.20 6.15
N ILE A 169 14.44 3.40 6.45
CA ILE A 169 14.95 3.40 7.82
C ILE A 169 14.83 4.83 8.34
N VAL A 170 14.09 5.03 9.42
CA VAL A 170 13.96 6.33 10.08
C VAL A 170 14.46 6.27 11.51
N SER A 171 15.29 7.22 11.91
CA SER A 171 15.75 7.34 13.28
C SER A 171 14.61 7.63 14.23
N ARG A 172 14.70 7.14 15.46
CA ARG A 172 13.81 7.52 16.55
C ARG A 172 14.01 8.95 17.03
N LYS A 173 15.11 9.58 16.65
CA LYS A 173 15.43 10.96 17.01
C LYS A 173 15.26 11.87 15.79
N ASP A 174 14.88 13.10 16.06
CA ASP A 174 14.86 14.16 15.06
C ASP A 174 16.27 14.49 14.52
N ALA A 175 16.37 15.30 13.49
CA ALA A 175 17.64 15.68 12.87
C ALA A 175 18.58 16.43 13.85
N THR A 176 18.03 17.13 14.85
CA THR A 176 18.84 17.80 15.89
C THR A 176 19.31 16.84 16.99
N ASN A 177 18.95 15.57 16.93
CA ASN A 177 19.23 14.54 17.93
C ASN A 177 18.73 14.88 19.35
N ARG A 178 17.66 15.67 19.45
CA ARG A 178 17.09 16.14 20.73
C ARG A 178 15.72 15.54 21.02
N ILE A 179 14.83 15.46 20.02
CA ILE A 179 13.44 15.07 20.18
C ILE A 179 13.29 13.56 19.94
N LYS A 180 12.65 12.84 20.88
CA LYS A 180 12.27 11.44 20.67
C LYS A 180 10.96 11.37 19.88
N LEU A 181 10.92 10.50 18.87
CA LEU A 181 9.76 10.21 18.03
C LEU A 181 9.44 8.72 18.14
N SER A 182 8.17 8.35 18.35
CA SER A 182 7.77 6.95 18.45
C SER A 182 6.46 6.70 17.74
N PRO A 183 6.49 6.17 16.50
CA PRO A 183 5.27 5.87 15.73
C PRO A 183 4.54 4.64 16.25
N LEU A 184 5.18 3.79 17.05
CA LEU A 184 4.63 2.55 17.60
C LEU A 184 4.31 2.70 19.11
N ASN A 185 3.80 3.85 19.52
CA ASN A 185 3.37 4.04 20.90
C ASN A 185 2.06 3.28 21.20
N ASN A 186 2.07 2.49 22.27
CA ASN A 186 0.92 1.69 22.69
C ASN A 186 -0.02 2.42 23.66
N SER A 187 0.32 3.63 24.14
CA SER A 187 -0.42 4.31 25.20
C SER A 187 -1.81 4.81 24.78
N LYS A 188 -2.21 4.68 23.53
CA LYS A 188 -3.50 5.16 22.97
C LYS A 188 -3.85 6.61 23.39
N GLY A 189 -2.85 7.42 23.74
CA GLY A 189 -3.03 8.78 24.24
C GLY A 189 -3.48 8.89 25.71
N THR A 190 -3.62 7.79 26.43
CA THR A 190 -4.10 7.81 27.84
C THR A 190 -3.04 8.35 28.81
N ASN A 191 -1.76 8.34 28.46
CA ASN A 191 -0.69 8.95 29.24
C ASN A 191 -0.28 10.28 28.61
N ALA A 192 -0.86 11.38 29.05
CA ALA A 192 -0.61 12.73 28.52
C ALA A 192 0.86 13.15 28.63
N ALA A 193 1.54 12.87 29.75
CA ALA A 193 2.95 13.21 29.94
C ALA A 193 3.86 12.43 28.99
N HIS A 194 3.57 11.16 28.72
CA HIS A 194 4.30 10.37 27.74
C HIS A 194 4.04 10.83 26.32
N SER A 195 2.78 11.10 25.97
CA SER A 195 2.39 11.61 24.65
C SER A 195 3.06 12.97 24.35
N GLN A 196 3.17 13.81 25.35
CA GLN A 196 3.87 15.11 25.25
C GLN A 196 5.37 14.95 24.96
N LYS A 197 6.02 13.89 25.52
CA LYS A 197 7.46 13.63 25.31
C LYS A 197 7.79 12.98 23.98
N VAL A 198 6.94 12.09 23.45
CA VAL A 198 7.24 11.30 22.25
C VAL A 198 6.41 11.72 21.03
N GLY A 199 5.45 12.61 21.22
CA GLY A 199 4.44 12.95 20.21
C GLY A 199 3.35 11.87 20.11
N GLN A 200 2.17 12.26 19.67
CA GLN A 200 1.04 11.37 19.46
C GLN A 200 0.93 11.03 17.96
N PHE A 201 1.44 9.88 17.58
CA PHE A 201 1.38 9.42 16.20
C PHE A 201 0.09 8.64 15.94
N ASP A 202 -0.72 9.13 14.99
CA ASP A 202 -1.93 8.45 14.52
C ASP A 202 -1.63 7.60 13.27
N ARG A 203 -1.57 6.28 13.45
CA ARG A 203 -1.25 5.34 12.37
C ARG A 203 -2.36 5.22 11.32
N VAL A 204 -3.62 5.42 11.73
CA VAL A 204 -4.76 5.34 10.80
C VAL A 204 -4.77 6.59 9.93
N ALA A 205 -4.68 7.77 10.54
CA ALA A 205 -4.59 9.03 9.82
C ALA A 205 -3.36 9.09 8.90
N PHE A 206 -2.21 8.55 9.34
CA PHE A 206 -1.01 8.47 8.51
C PHE A 206 -1.22 7.63 7.25
N LYS A 207 -1.81 6.43 7.37
CA LYS A 207 -2.08 5.56 6.22
C LYS A 207 -3.07 6.20 5.23
N GLN A 208 -4.11 6.82 5.75
CA GLN A 208 -5.10 7.51 4.93
C GLN A 208 -4.50 8.71 4.21
N ALA A 209 -3.72 9.55 4.92
CA ALA A 209 -3.07 10.71 4.34
C ALA A 209 -2.04 10.32 3.26
N THR A 210 -1.29 9.25 3.45
CA THR A 210 -0.34 8.75 2.44
C THR A 210 -1.04 8.21 1.20
N GLU A 211 -2.18 7.54 1.33
CA GLU A 211 -2.97 7.10 0.19
C GLU A 211 -3.54 8.30 -0.58
N SER A 212 -4.16 9.25 0.10
CA SER A 212 -4.68 10.48 -0.54
C SER A 212 -3.57 11.31 -1.19
N LEU A 213 -2.38 11.33 -0.60
CA LEU A 213 -1.20 11.98 -1.17
C LEU A 213 -0.80 11.33 -2.51
N PHE A 214 -0.82 10.00 -2.60
CA PHE A 214 -0.56 9.28 -3.85
C PHE A 214 -1.58 9.64 -4.93
N ASP A 215 -2.86 9.59 -4.58
CA ASP A 215 -3.94 9.87 -5.50
C ASP A 215 -3.87 11.31 -6.03
N THR A 216 -3.59 12.28 -5.14
CA THR A 216 -3.44 13.69 -5.51
C THR A 216 -2.18 13.95 -6.35
N MET A 217 -1.04 13.38 -5.97
CA MET A 217 0.24 13.63 -6.62
C MET A 217 0.27 13.08 -8.05
N PHE A 218 -0.35 11.92 -8.26
CA PHE A 218 -0.31 11.22 -9.54
C PHE A 218 -1.61 11.31 -10.34
N GLY A 219 -2.68 11.88 -9.77
CA GLY A 219 -4.00 11.90 -10.40
C GLY A 219 -4.56 10.47 -10.56
N TYR A 220 -4.36 9.62 -9.55
CA TYR A 220 -4.83 8.24 -9.56
C TYR A 220 -6.28 8.18 -9.09
N GLU A 221 -7.17 7.69 -9.95
CA GLU A 221 -8.58 7.50 -9.62
C GLU A 221 -8.77 6.15 -8.93
N ARG A 222 -8.87 6.20 -7.61
CA ARG A 222 -9.00 4.99 -6.77
C ARG A 222 -10.45 4.55 -6.66
N GLU A 223 -10.72 3.28 -6.94
CA GLU A 223 -12.01 2.66 -6.63
C GLU A 223 -12.21 2.57 -5.11
N ILE A 224 -13.45 2.72 -4.64
CA ILE A 224 -13.78 2.66 -3.19
C ILE A 224 -13.24 1.37 -2.55
N LYS A 225 -13.41 0.23 -3.21
CA LYS A 225 -12.95 -1.09 -2.71
C LYS A 225 -11.44 -1.24 -2.58
N GLU A 226 -10.65 -0.38 -3.24
CA GLU A 226 -9.19 -0.38 -3.17
C GLU A 226 -8.65 0.58 -2.10
N SER A 227 -9.53 1.40 -1.49
CA SER A 227 -9.15 2.40 -0.51
C SER A 227 -8.81 1.78 0.85
N PHE A 228 -7.86 2.40 1.54
CA PHE A 228 -7.55 2.07 2.93
C PHE A 228 -8.77 2.26 3.84
N GLN A 229 -9.56 3.31 3.61
CA GLN A 229 -10.76 3.59 4.38
C GLN A 229 -11.75 2.43 4.29
N TYR A 230 -12.03 1.93 3.09
CA TYR A 230 -12.90 0.78 2.87
C TYR A 230 -12.42 -0.45 3.65
N ALA A 231 -11.15 -0.84 3.47
CA ALA A 231 -10.56 -1.98 4.12
C ALA A 231 -10.55 -1.84 5.67
N ASN A 232 -10.25 -0.64 6.17
CA ASN A 232 -10.23 -0.35 7.60
C ASN A 232 -11.63 -0.38 8.22
N THR A 233 -12.64 0.19 7.54
CA THR A 233 -14.03 0.17 7.99
C THR A 233 -14.60 -1.24 8.02
N LEU A 234 -14.33 -2.07 7.00
CA LEU A 234 -14.77 -3.47 7.01
C LEU A 234 -14.18 -4.26 8.18
N LYS A 235 -12.95 -3.95 8.57
CA LYS A 235 -12.23 -4.68 9.62
C LYS A 235 -12.56 -4.20 11.02
N HIS A 236 -12.69 -2.90 11.23
CA HIS A 236 -12.74 -2.26 12.54
C HIS A 236 -13.96 -1.39 12.77
N GLY A 237 -14.72 -1.05 11.74
CA GLY A 237 -15.88 -0.17 11.82
C GLY A 237 -17.07 -0.81 12.54
N SER A 238 -18.00 0.02 12.97
CA SER A 238 -19.31 -0.39 13.49
C SER A 238 -20.15 -1.07 12.40
N TYR A 239 -21.27 -1.66 12.79
CA TYR A 239 -22.21 -2.25 11.83
C TYR A 239 -22.74 -1.19 10.84
N GLU A 240 -23.10 -0.03 11.33
CA GLU A 240 -23.63 1.09 10.54
C GLU A 240 -22.61 1.64 9.55
N GLU A 241 -21.35 1.85 9.99
CA GLU A 241 -20.26 2.26 9.12
C GLU A 241 -19.99 1.25 8.00
N ARG A 242 -20.02 -0.05 8.31
CA ARG A 242 -19.86 -1.11 7.31
C ARG A 242 -21.00 -1.12 6.29
N GLN A 243 -22.24 -0.86 6.70
CA GLN A 243 -23.37 -0.76 5.78
C GLN A 243 -23.24 0.48 4.90
N GLY A 244 -22.91 1.63 5.47
CA GLY A 244 -22.72 2.87 4.70
C GLY A 244 -21.67 2.73 3.59
N VAL A 245 -20.54 2.10 3.90
CA VAL A 245 -19.48 1.86 2.89
C VAL A 245 -19.92 0.88 1.80
N LYS A 246 -20.72 -0.14 2.14
CA LYS A 246 -21.29 -1.07 1.15
C LYS A 246 -22.32 -0.40 0.23
N GLU A 247 -23.09 0.54 0.76
CA GLU A 247 -24.02 1.33 -0.03
C GLU A 247 -23.27 2.26 -1.01
N GLN A 248 -22.22 2.93 -0.54
CA GLN A 248 -21.36 3.74 -1.39
C GLN A 248 -20.78 2.92 -2.56
N LEU A 249 -20.33 1.69 -2.28
CA LEU A 249 -19.81 0.81 -3.31
C LEU A 249 -20.86 0.46 -4.37
N LYS A 250 -22.11 0.17 -3.96
CA LYS A 250 -23.21 -0.09 -4.91
C LYS A 250 -23.50 1.12 -5.82
N VAL A 251 -23.41 2.32 -5.27
CA VAL A 251 -23.59 3.55 -6.05
C VAL A 251 -22.44 3.72 -7.05
N GLU A 252 -21.18 3.48 -6.65
CA GLU A 252 -20.02 3.52 -7.55
C GLU A 252 -20.17 2.51 -8.70
N GLU A 253 -20.56 1.28 -8.38
CA GLU A 253 -20.80 0.22 -9.37
C GLU A 253 -21.92 0.58 -10.33
N SER A 254 -23.04 1.17 -9.88
CA SER A 254 -24.14 1.60 -10.75
C SER A 254 -23.69 2.73 -11.70
N LEU A 255 -22.95 3.72 -11.20
CA LEU A 255 -22.41 4.81 -12.01
C LEU A 255 -21.37 4.33 -13.04
N SER A 256 -20.58 3.32 -12.71
CA SER A 256 -19.62 2.72 -13.64
C SER A 256 -20.31 1.96 -14.78
N VAL A 257 -21.43 1.29 -14.51
CA VAL A 257 -22.26 0.62 -15.53
C VAL A 257 -22.91 1.65 -16.46
N GLU A 258 -23.43 2.75 -15.93
CA GLU A 258 -23.99 3.84 -16.73
C GLU A 258 -22.95 4.51 -17.65
N LYS A 259 -21.73 4.74 -17.14
CA LYS A 259 -20.63 5.27 -17.95
C LYS A 259 -20.23 4.33 -19.10
N GLN A 260 -20.21 3.02 -18.85
CA GLN A 260 -19.94 2.03 -19.91
C GLN A 260 -21.07 1.97 -20.94
N HIS A 261 -22.33 2.10 -20.51
CA HIS A 261 -23.49 2.10 -21.41
C HIS A 261 -23.53 3.36 -22.28
N ASN A 262 -23.12 4.51 -21.74
CA ASN A 262 -23.03 5.77 -22.50
C ASN A 262 -21.80 5.83 -23.42
N HIS A 263 -20.72 5.12 -23.15
CA HIS A 263 -19.58 4.98 -24.06
C HIS A 263 -19.87 4.03 -25.23
N GLY A 264 -20.82 3.10 -25.08
CA GLY A 264 -21.29 2.21 -26.13
C GLY A 264 -22.20 2.89 -27.16
N LYS A 265 -22.76 4.05 -26.84
CA LYS A 265 -23.43 4.96 -27.82
C LYS A 265 -22.39 5.91 -28.38
N GLY A 266 -21.42 5.36 -29.06
CA GLY A 266 -20.28 6.08 -29.57
C GLY A 266 -20.65 6.90 -30.82
N LEU A 267 -19.74 7.79 -31.17
CA LEU A 267 -19.71 8.70 -32.33
C LEU A 267 -20.22 8.08 -33.65
N LEU A 268 -20.19 6.76 -33.76
CA LEU A 268 -20.70 5.99 -34.90
C LEU A 268 -22.24 6.03 -35.02
N ASP A 269 -22.98 6.01 -33.90
CA ASP A 269 -24.44 6.09 -33.91
C ASP A 269 -24.93 7.48 -34.28
N VAL A 270 -24.19 8.51 -33.90
CA VAL A 270 -24.44 9.91 -34.29
C VAL A 270 -24.07 10.12 -35.74
N LEU A 271 -23.03 9.48 -36.26
CA LEU A 271 -22.58 9.63 -37.64
C LEU A 271 -23.45 8.85 -38.64
N LEU A 272 -24.09 7.76 -38.21
CA LEU A 272 -24.92 6.92 -39.07
C LEU A 272 -26.40 7.34 -39.11
N GLY A 273 -26.78 8.40 -38.35
CA GLY A 273 -28.12 9.01 -38.44
C GLY A 273 -29.28 8.03 -38.21
N VAL A 274 -29.09 7.02 -37.36
CA VAL A 274 -30.15 6.08 -37.03
C VAL A 274 -31.12 6.80 -36.09
N THR A 275 -32.03 7.56 -36.66
CA THR A 275 -33.26 7.97 -35.97
C THR A 275 -34.10 6.71 -35.75
N ASP A 276 -34.51 6.55 -34.52
CA ASP A 276 -35.42 5.50 -34.03
C ASP A 276 -36.74 5.53 -34.85
N GLY A 277 -36.73 4.84 -35.97
CA GLY A 277 -37.91 4.55 -36.77
C GLY A 277 -38.43 3.18 -36.35
N GLY A 278 -39.47 3.19 -35.55
CA GLY A 278 -40.09 2.00 -35.00
C GLY A 278 -40.41 0.95 -36.06
N TYR A 279 -39.70 -0.16 -36.02
CA TYR A 279 -40.11 -1.37 -36.72
C TYR A 279 -40.94 -2.22 -35.77
N ILE A 280 -42.26 -2.14 -35.95
CA ILE A 280 -43.20 -3.05 -35.28
C ILE A 280 -43.10 -4.42 -35.97
N ALA A 281 -42.43 -5.36 -35.33
CA ALA A 281 -42.45 -6.76 -35.78
C ALA A 281 -43.84 -7.39 -35.50
N PRO A 282 -44.43 -8.15 -36.44
CA PRO A 282 -45.73 -8.77 -36.23
C PRO A 282 -45.62 -9.86 -35.16
N THR A 283 -46.54 -9.81 -34.21
CA THR A 283 -46.73 -10.82 -33.17
C THR A 283 -47.17 -12.13 -33.79
N LEU A 284 -46.32 -13.13 -33.72
CA LEU A 284 -46.75 -14.54 -33.92
C LEU A 284 -47.39 -15.03 -32.63
N ASP A 285 -48.72 -15.19 -32.71
CA ASP A 285 -49.56 -15.87 -31.73
C ASP A 285 -49.19 -17.37 -31.67
N ASP A 286 -48.63 -17.80 -30.60
CA ASP A 286 -48.46 -19.24 -30.30
C ASP A 286 -49.04 -19.56 -28.93
N SER A 287 -50.37 -19.65 -28.93
CA SER A 287 -51.18 -20.24 -27.91
C SER A 287 -51.04 -21.77 -27.97
N LYS A 288 -50.12 -22.38 -27.21
CA LYS A 288 -50.22 -23.85 -26.90
C LYS A 288 -49.60 -24.23 -25.56
N LYS A 289 -50.54 -24.54 -24.65
CA LYS A 289 -50.56 -25.67 -23.70
C LYS A 289 -49.66 -25.63 -22.48
N ARG A 290 -50.24 -25.09 -21.42
CA ARG A 290 -50.05 -25.56 -20.04
C ARG A 290 -50.34 -27.05 -19.95
N ARG A 291 -49.39 -27.83 -19.46
CA ARG A 291 -49.66 -29.15 -18.79
C ARG A 291 -49.16 -29.08 -17.36
N LYS A 292 -50.12 -29.03 -16.43
CA LYS A 292 -49.98 -29.32 -15.00
C LYS A 292 -49.53 -30.78 -14.86
N LYS A 293 -48.53 -31.04 -14.01
CA LYS A 293 -48.34 -32.32 -13.36
C LYS A 293 -48.39 -32.13 -11.86
N LYS A 294 -49.39 -32.85 -11.29
CA LYS A 294 -49.70 -32.94 -9.86
C LYS A 294 -48.71 -33.85 -9.14
N LYS A 295 -48.45 -33.47 -7.91
CA LYS A 295 -48.24 -34.20 -6.64
C LYS A 295 -48.01 -35.71 -6.70
N GLY A 296 -46.95 -36.14 -6.02
CA GLY A 296 -46.87 -37.44 -5.35
C GLY A 296 -46.21 -37.24 -4.00
N ARG A 297 -46.97 -37.38 -2.92
CA ARG A 297 -46.54 -37.62 -1.55
C ARG A 297 -46.11 -39.06 -1.42
N GLY A 298 -45.02 -39.31 -0.73
CA GLY A 298 -44.65 -40.64 -0.24
C GLY A 298 -43.86 -40.48 1.04
N TYR A 299 -44.48 -40.87 2.12
CA TYR A 299 -43.94 -41.14 3.47
C TYR A 299 -43.25 -42.49 3.47
N ASP A 300 -42.24 -42.63 4.28
CA ASP A 300 -41.82 -43.69 5.20
C ASP A 300 -40.31 -43.67 5.34
N GLY A 301 -39.69 -43.63 6.51
CA GLY A 301 -39.95 -44.43 7.69
C GLY A 301 -38.79 -45.41 7.88
N GLY A 302 -38.09 -45.35 9.03
CA GLY A 302 -37.29 -46.47 9.55
C GLY A 302 -35.77 -46.22 9.61
N LEU A 303 -35.23 -45.85 10.71
CA LEU A 303 -34.60 -46.51 11.85
C LEU A 303 -33.39 -47.44 11.57
N SER A 304 -32.27 -47.05 12.25
CA SER A 304 -31.26 -47.87 12.94
C SER A 304 -30.25 -48.68 12.09
N LEU A 305 -29.00 -48.46 12.25
CA LEU A 305 -28.03 -48.92 13.25
C LEU A 305 -26.76 -48.10 13.16
#